data_4ead7e25413e36902fd76d02ff83ddca
#
_entry.id   4ead7e25413e36902fd76d02ff83ddca
#
_cell.length_a   1.000
_cell.length_b   1.000
_cell.length_c   1.000
_cell.angle_alpha   90.00
_cell.angle_beta   90.00
_cell.angle_gamma   90.00
#
_symmetry.space_group_name_H-M   'P 1'
#
loop_
_entity.id
_entity.type
_entity.pdbx_description
1 polymer ?
#
loop_
_entity_poly.entity_id
_entity_poly.type
_entity_poly.pdbx_seq_one_letter_code
_entity_poly.pdbx_strand_id
1 'polypeptide(L)'
;MLNIDLHSHSTVSDGLLSPEDLVQRAASRGVQVLAVTDHDDIGGLARARQAAIRHGVHLINGVEISVSWSSQTLHIVGLRIDPQSPPLLRGLEVIRSSRAARAQGIAADLDKSGIHGSLAGASRYAGNPNLIGRAHFARYLVERGYAGDVKSIFRKYLNRGKPGYVEHSWVTLADAVSWIRNSGGTAVMAHPGRYSISTVQMRQLLAEF
;
A
#
# COMPACT_ATOMS: atom_id res chain seq x y z
N MET A 1 19.39 -20.55 9.39
CA MET A 1 18.34 -19.61 9.85
C MET A 1 17.40 -19.37 8.68
N LEU A 2 16.07 -19.45 8.87
CA LEU A 2 15.10 -19.14 7.81
C LEU A 2 15.19 -17.64 7.44
N ASN A 3 15.28 -17.35 6.13
CA ASN A 3 15.21 -16.00 5.61
C ASN A 3 13.75 -15.72 5.21
N ILE A 4 13.12 -14.78 5.93
CA ILE A 4 11.67 -14.52 5.87
C ILE A 4 11.45 -13.03 5.58
N ASP A 5 10.61 -12.73 4.57
CA ASP A 5 10.13 -11.38 4.28
C ASP A 5 8.60 -11.38 4.25
N LEU A 6 7.97 -10.71 5.21
CA LEU A 6 6.53 -10.70 5.40
C LEU A 6 5.85 -9.39 4.98
N HIS A 7 6.58 -8.46 4.35
CA HIS A 7 6.01 -7.19 3.93
C HIS A 7 6.67 -6.71 2.64
N SER A 8 6.05 -7.01 1.52
CA SER A 8 6.56 -6.63 0.19
C SER A 8 5.45 -6.20 -0.76
N HIS A 9 5.80 -5.32 -1.71
CA HIS A 9 4.86 -4.74 -2.67
C HIS A 9 5.29 -5.01 -4.10
N SER A 10 4.29 -5.30 -4.93
CA SER A 10 4.45 -5.45 -6.37
C SER A 10 3.90 -4.24 -7.14
N THR A 11 4.00 -4.29 -8.47
CA THR A 11 3.38 -3.29 -9.36
C THR A 11 1.85 -3.31 -9.33
N VAL A 12 1.23 -4.26 -8.64
CA VAL A 12 -0.23 -4.25 -8.41
C VAL A 12 -0.60 -3.06 -7.54
N SER A 13 0.24 -2.68 -6.58
CA SER A 13 0.08 -1.44 -5.82
C SER A 13 1.15 -0.40 -6.18
N ASP A 14 2.17 -0.24 -5.39
CA ASP A 14 3.19 0.80 -5.58
C ASP A 14 4.63 0.26 -5.59
N GLY A 15 4.81 -1.05 -5.66
CA GLY A 15 6.10 -1.69 -5.87
C GLY A 15 6.68 -1.40 -7.27
N LEU A 16 7.91 -1.85 -7.49
CA LEU A 16 8.64 -1.65 -8.76
C LEU A 16 8.67 -2.90 -9.63
N LEU A 17 8.43 -4.06 -9.06
CA LEU A 17 8.52 -5.35 -9.71
C LEU A 17 7.13 -5.95 -9.90
N SER A 18 6.92 -6.67 -11.00
CA SER A 18 5.73 -7.51 -11.15
C SER A 18 5.65 -8.53 -10.00
N PRO A 19 4.48 -9.09 -9.69
CA PRO A 19 4.39 -10.14 -8.69
C PRO A 19 5.36 -11.29 -8.93
N GLU A 20 5.58 -11.66 -10.20
CA GLU A 20 6.52 -12.72 -10.60
C GLU A 20 7.97 -12.33 -10.36
N ASP A 21 8.37 -11.13 -10.81
CA ASP A 21 9.74 -10.63 -10.66
C ASP A 21 10.08 -10.39 -9.18
N LEU A 22 9.10 -9.98 -8.37
CA LEU A 22 9.25 -9.83 -6.92
C LEU A 22 9.61 -11.17 -6.27
N VAL A 23 8.86 -12.23 -6.60
CA VAL A 23 9.13 -13.58 -6.09
C VAL A 23 10.48 -14.09 -6.58
N GLN A 24 10.79 -13.93 -7.87
CA GLN A 24 12.09 -14.32 -8.43
C GLN A 24 13.25 -13.61 -7.73
N ARG A 25 13.11 -12.30 -7.50
CA ARG A 25 14.11 -11.50 -6.78
C ARG A 25 14.27 -11.96 -5.34
N ALA A 26 13.17 -12.25 -4.63
CA ALA A 26 13.21 -12.77 -3.27
C ALA A 26 13.96 -14.11 -3.23
N ALA A 27 13.63 -15.03 -4.12
CA ALA A 27 14.32 -16.32 -4.25
C ALA A 27 15.83 -16.15 -4.51
N SER A 28 16.22 -15.26 -5.44
CA SER A 28 17.63 -14.99 -5.76
C SER A 28 18.41 -14.38 -4.59
N ARG A 29 17.73 -13.83 -3.59
CA ARG A 29 18.28 -13.31 -2.33
C ARG A 29 18.19 -14.29 -1.18
N GLY A 30 17.79 -15.54 -1.46
CA GLY A 30 17.69 -16.61 -0.48
C GLY A 30 16.48 -16.49 0.45
N VAL A 31 15.46 -15.70 0.10
CA VAL A 31 14.21 -15.63 0.86
C VAL A 31 13.47 -16.96 0.66
N GLN A 32 13.14 -17.61 1.76
CA GLN A 32 12.45 -18.90 1.76
C GLN A 32 10.94 -18.77 2.02
N VAL A 33 10.54 -17.72 2.75
CA VAL A 33 9.14 -17.39 3.03
C VAL A 33 8.91 -15.94 2.67
N LEU A 34 7.97 -15.69 1.77
CA LEU A 34 7.61 -14.35 1.28
C LEU A 34 6.12 -14.10 1.47
N ALA A 35 5.74 -12.93 1.99
CA ALA A 35 4.38 -12.43 1.86
C ALA A 35 4.34 -11.29 0.83
N VAL A 36 3.40 -11.37 -0.11
CA VAL A 36 3.05 -10.24 -0.98
C VAL A 36 1.86 -9.53 -0.32
N THR A 37 2.06 -8.25 0.00
CA THR A 37 1.16 -7.44 0.83
C THR A 37 0.84 -6.12 0.14
N ASP A 38 0.42 -6.16 -1.12
CA ASP A 38 0.09 -4.98 -1.90
C ASP A 38 -0.95 -4.11 -1.19
N HIS A 39 -0.84 -2.78 -1.35
CA HIS A 39 -1.79 -1.84 -0.74
C HIS A 39 -3.20 -2.03 -1.28
N ASP A 40 -4.13 -2.35 -0.39
CA ASP A 40 -5.58 -2.42 -0.60
C ASP A 40 -6.01 -3.29 -1.81
N ASP A 41 -5.13 -4.19 -2.25
CA ASP A 41 -5.38 -5.10 -3.38
C ASP A 41 -4.70 -6.46 -3.18
N ILE A 42 -5.33 -7.49 -3.69
CA ILE A 42 -4.85 -8.87 -3.66
C ILE A 42 -4.71 -9.50 -5.07
N GLY A 43 -4.90 -8.69 -6.11
CA GLY A 43 -4.89 -9.15 -7.51
C GLY A 43 -3.55 -9.75 -7.97
N GLY A 44 -2.46 -9.47 -7.27
CA GLY A 44 -1.14 -10.02 -7.54
C GLY A 44 -0.91 -11.43 -7.00
N LEU A 45 -1.71 -11.88 -6.02
CA LEU A 45 -1.43 -13.10 -5.26
C LEU A 45 -1.41 -14.38 -6.11
N ALA A 46 -2.32 -14.50 -7.07
CA ALA A 46 -2.37 -15.70 -7.94
C ALA A 46 -1.10 -15.82 -8.80
N ARG A 47 -0.63 -14.71 -9.36
CA ARG A 47 0.59 -14.61 -10.17
C ARG A 47 1.83 -14.89 -9.32
N ALA A 48 1.92 -14.26 -8.14
CA ALA A 48 2.98 -14.49 -7.17
C ALA A 48 3.05 -15.97 -6.74
N ARG A 49 1.90 -16.61 -6.51
CA ARG A 49 1.83 -18.03 -6.14
C ARG A 49 2.41 -18.95 -7.20
N GLN A 50 2.09 -18.72 -8.47
CA GLN A 50 2.65 -19.51 -9.57
C GLN A 50 4.17 -19.34 -9.67
N ALA A 51 4.67 -18.11 -9.47
CA ALA A 51 6.09 -17.86 -9.44
C ALA A 51 6.76 -18.52 -8.22
N ALA A 52 6.13 -18.45 -7.05
CA ALA A 52 6.65 -19.04 -5.81
C ALA A 52 6.85 -20.57 -5.94
N ILE A 53 5.91 -21.27 -6.58
CA ILE A 53 6.05 -22.70 -6.89
C ILE A 53 7.28 -22.95 -7.78
N ARG A 54 7.48 -22.15 -8.84
CA ARG A 54 8.62 -22.30 -9.75
C ARG A 54 9.96 -22.07 -9.09
N HIS A 55 10.01 -21.16 -8.13
CA HIS A 55 11.25 -20.72 -7.46
C HIS A 55 11.49 -21.35 -6.08
N GLY A 56 10.60 -22.26 -5.63
CA GLY A 56 10.75 -22.93 -4.34
C GLY A 56 10.58 -22.00 -3.12
N VAL A 57 9.82 -20.91 -3.27
CA VAL A 57 9.52 -19.96 -2.18
C VAL A 57 8.18 -20.31 -1.56
N HIS A 58 8.10 -20.33 -0.23
CA HIS A 58 6.82 -20.48 0.46
C HIS A 58 6.10 -19.13 0.47
N LEU A 59 5.03 -19.00 -0.34
CA LEU A 59 4.25 -17.78 -0.41
C LEU A 59 3.14 -17.74 0.64
N ILE A 60 3.10 -16.64 1.38
CA ILE A 60 2.01 -16.27 2.28
C ILE A 60 1.12 -15.24 1.57
N ASN A 61 -0.18 -15.50 1.48
CA ASN A 61 -1.14 -14.51 1.02
C ASN A 61 -1.22 -13.36 2.01
N GLY A 62 -1.02 -12.14 1.53
CA GLY A 62 -1.11 -10.96 2.35
C GLY A 62 -1.81 -9.80 1.66
N VAL A 63 -2.04 -8.75 2.41
CA VAL A 63 -2.56 -7.45 1.96
C VAL A 63 -2.12 -6.40 2.98
N GLU A 64 -1.83 -5.17 2.56
CA GLU A 64 -1.63 -4.04 3.47
C GLU A 64 -2.82 -3.08 3.34
N ILE A 65 -3.67 -3.03 4.36
CA ILE A 65 -4.90 -2.25 4.37
C ILE A 65 -4.65 -0.86 4.95
N SER A 66 -5.06 0.18 4.21
CA SER A 66 -5.02 1.57 4.66
C SER A 66 -6.19 1.86 5.60
N VAL A 67 -5.88 2.39 6.79
CA VAL A 67 -6.89 2.77 7.80
C VAL A 67 -6.68 4.19 8.31
N SER A 68 -7.75 4.83 8.77
CA SER A 68 -7.69 6.10 9.49
C SER A 68 -7.84 5.85 10.98
N TRP A 69 -6.92 6.42 11.77
CA TRP A 69 -6.96 6.41 13.21
C TRP A 69 -6.45 7.74 13.76
N SER A 70 -7.22 8.40 14.61
CA SER A 70 -6.83 9.69 15.24
C SER A 70 -6.24 10.71 14.24
N SER A 71 -6.93 10.93 13.11
CA SER A 71 -6.52 11.84 12.02
C SER A 71 -5.20 11.46 11.33
N GLN A 72 -4.72 10.25 11.49
CA GLN A 72 -3.55 9.72 10.79
C GLN A 72 -3.93 8.52 9.91
N THR A 73 -3.17 8.32 8.85
CA THR A 73 -3.23 7.09 8.07
C THR A 73 -2.28 6.08 8.70
N LEU A 74 -2.80 4.93 9.07
CA LEU A 74 -2.03 3.76 9.48
C LEU A 74 -2.21 2.66 8.44
N HIS A 75 -1.35 1.65 8.50
CA HIS A 75 -1.45 0.48 7.64
C HIS A 75 -1.48 -0.79 8.48
N ILE A 76 -2.38 -1.70 8.12
CA ILE A 76 -2.54 -2.99 8.78
C ILE A 76 -2.25 -4.09 7.76
N VAL A 77 -1.21 -4.84 8.00
CA VAL A 77 -0.88 -6.01 7.18
C VAL A 77 -1.73 -7.19 7.64
N GLY A 78 -2.48 -7.77 6.70
CA GLY A 78 -3.11 -9.07 6.88
C GLY A 78 -2.20 -10.16 6.32
N LEU A 79 -1.83 -11.13 7.13
CA LEU A 79 -1.07 -12.31 6.72
C LEU A 79 -1.94 -13.56 6.76
N ARG A 80 -1.69 -14.52 5.84
CA ARG A 80 -2.43 -15.78 5.70
C ARG A 80 -3.92 -15.57 5.42
N ILE A 81 -4.27 -14.46 4.78
CA ILE A 81 -5.65 -14.17 4.39
C ILE A 81 -6.17 -15.19 3.36
N ASP A 82 -7.48 -15.50 3.42
CA ASP A 82 -8.16 -16.13 2.31
C ASP A 82 -8.49 -15.06 1.25
N PRO A 83 -7.89 -15.14 0.05
CA PRO A 83 -8.13 -14.17 -1.01
C PRO A 83 -9.53 -14.27 -1.62
N GLN A 84 -10.33 -15.25 -1.24
CA GLN A 84 -11.71 -15.42 -1.67
C GLN A 84 -12.72 -14.96 -0.60
N SER A 85 -12.26 -14.49 0.56
CA SER A 85 -13.12 -14.03 1.65
C SER A 85 -14.04 -12.86 1.22
N PRO A 86 -15.38 -13.04 1.17
CA PRO A 86 -16.27 -11.98 0.70
C PRO A 86 -16.24 -10.70 1.55
N PRO A 87 -16.10 -10.74 2.90
CA PRO A 87 -15.95 -9.53 3.70
C PRO A 87 -14.69 -8.74 3.33
N LEU A 88 -13.56 -9.43 3.15
CA LEU A 88 -12.29 -8.80 2.77
C LEU A 88 -12.41 -8.17 1.37
N LEU A 89 -12.93 -8.89 0.39
CA LEU A 89 -13.08 -8.41 -0.98
C LEU A 89 -13.94 -7.15 -1.07
N ARG A 90 -15.10 -7.13 -0.38
CA ARG A 90 -15.96 -5.95 -0.31
C ARG A 90 -15.27 -4.76 0.35
N GLY A 91 -14.56 -5.01 1.45
CA GLY A 91 -13.81 -3.97 2.14
C GLY A 91 -12.72 -3.33 1.27
N LEU A 92 -11.95 -4.14 0.58
CA LEU A 92 -10.92 -3.66 -0.34
C LEU A 92 -11.52 -2.87 -1.51
N GLU A 93 -12.70 -3.27 -2.02
CA GLU A 93 -13.39 -2.53 -3.09
C GLU A 93 -13.81 -1.12 -2.64
N VAL A 94 -14.34 -0.98 -1.43
CA VAL A 94 -14.66 0.34 -0.85
C VAL A 94 -13.41 1.23 -0.80
N ILE A 95 -12.28 0.69 -0.36
CA ILE A 95 -11.02 1.46 -0.30
C ILE A 95 -10.55 1.85 -1.69
N ARG A 96 -10.54 0.93 -2.66
CA ARG A 96 -10.11 1.21 -4.04
C ARG A 96 -10.94 2.30 -4.71
N SER A 97 -12.26 2.26 -4.54
CA SER A 97 -13.16 3.30 -5.05
C SER A 97 -12.82 4.68 -4.48
N SER A 98 -12.50 4.76 -3.20
CA SER A 98 -12.11 6.01 -2.55
C SER A 98 -10.72 6.52 -2.99
N ARG A 99 -9.80 5.60 -3.35
CA ARG A 99 -8.48 5.97 -3.90
C ARG A 99 -8.57 6.71 -5.22
N ALA A 100 -9.45 6.27 -6.11
CA ALA A 100 -9.65 6.93 -7.41
C ALA A 100 -10.09 8.39 -7.23
N ALA A 101 -11.07 8.66 -6.37
CA ALA A 101 -11.50 10.01 -6.04
C ALA A 101 -10.37 10.87 -5.44
N ARG A 102 -9.61 10.28 -4.51
CA ARG A 102 -8.44 10.95 -3.91
C ARG A 102 -7.37 11.30 -4.94
N ALA A 103 -7.08 10.41 -5.89
CA ALA A 103 -6.08 10.68 -6.93
C ALA A 103 -6.50 11.86 -7.81
N GLN A 104 -7.79 11.99 -8.15
CA GLN A 104 -8.32 13.15 -8.84
C GLN A 104 -8.14 14.43 -8.04
N GLY A 105 -8.41 14.40 -6.73
CA GLY A 105 -8.19 15.53 -5.83
C GLY A 105 -6.72 15.97 -5.78
N ILE A 106 -5.79 15.02 -5.65
CA ILE A 106 -4.34 15.28 -5.68
C ILE A 106 -3.96 16.00 -6.99
N ALA A 107 -4.44 15.49 -8.12
CA ALA A 107 -4.15 16.08 -9.42
C ALA A 107 -4.71 17.50 -9.54
N ALA A 108 -5.94 17.73 -9.12
CA ALA A 108 -6.56 19.05 -9.14
C ALA A 108 -5.80 20.08 -8.29
N ASP A 109 -5.29 19.67 -7.13
CA ASP A 109 -4.53 20.57 -6.25
C ASP A 109 -3.10 20.83 -6.78
N LEU A 110 -2.50 19.84 -7.42
CA LEU A 110 -1.23 20.03 -8.13
C LEU A 110 -1.39 20.95 -9.35
N ASP A 111 -2.51 20.84 -10.09
CA ASP A 111 -2.83 21.72 -11.22
C ASP A 111 -2.94 23.20 -10.77
N LYS A 112 -3.60 23.46 -9.63
CA LYS A 112 -3.66 24.82 -9.02
C LYS A 112 -2.27 25.37 -8.68
N SER A 113 -1.30 24.49 -8.50
CA SER A 113 0.11 24.84 -8.20
C SER A 113 0.98 24.88 -9.46
N GLY A 114 0.38 24.84 -10.66
CA GLY A 114 1.08 24.88 -11.94
C GLY A 114 1.69 23.55 -12.37
N ILE A 115 1.32 22.45 -11.74
CA ILE A 115 1.81 21.09 -12.08
C ILE A 115 0.71 20.34 -12.83
N HIS A 116 0.64 20.56 -14.14
CA HIS A 116 -0.40 20.04 -15.00
C HIS A 116 -0.14 18.59 -15.46
N GLY A 117 -1.25 17.86 -15.73
CA GLY A 117 -1.20 16.50 -16.29
C GLY A 117 -0.68 15.44 -15.30
N SER A 118 -0.68 15.74 -14.02
CA SER A 118 -0.10 14.88 -12.98
C SER A 118 -0.84 13.55 -12.80
N LEU A 119 -2.17 13.49 -13.02
CA LEU A 119 -2.93 12.25 -12.94
C LEU A 119 -2.53 11.28 -14.06
N ALA A 120 -2.51 11.76 -15.30
CA ALA A 120 -2.08 10.95 -16.45
C ALA A 120 -0.62 10.52 -16.33
N GLY A 121 0.23 11.40 -15.78
CA GLY A 121 1.61 11.09 -15.49
C GLY A 121 1.77 10.01 -14.42
N ALA A 122 1.06 10.12 -13.31
CA ALA A 122 1.08 9.15 -12.21
C ALA A 122 0.51 7.78 -12.65
N SER A 123 -0.51 7.76 -13.50
CA SER A 123 -1.14 6.52 -13.98
C SER A 123 -0.16 5.61 -14.74
N ARG A 124 0.87 6.18 -15.39
CA ARG A 124 1.90 5.40 -16.08
C ARG A 124 2.74 4.52 -15.15
N TYR A 125 2.77 4.86 -13.86
CA TYR A 125 3.48 4.11 -12.82
C TYR A 125 2.59 3.15 -12.03
N ALA A 126 1.28 3.20 -12.23
CA ALA A 126 0.32 2.36 -11.54
C ALA A 126 -0.04 1.16 -12.41
N GLY A 127 0.26 -0.06 -11.98
CA GLY A 127 -0.18 -1.27 -12.64
C GLY A 127 -1.69 -1.47 -12.59
N ASN A 128 -2.36 -0.87 -11.59
CA ASN A 128 -3.81 -0.82 -11.45
C ASN A 128 -4.27 0.65 -11.36
N PRO A 129 -5.06 1.15 -12.33
CA PRO A 129 -5.55 2.54 -12.33
C PRO A 129 -6.37 2.92 -11.09
N ASN A 130 -6.99 1.96 -10.44
CA ASN A 130 -7.78 2.18 -9.22
C ASN A 130 -6.91 2.32 -7.95
N LEU A 131 -5.58 2.11 -8.07
CA LEU A 131 -4.64 2.18 -6.96
C LEU A 131 -3.64 3.32 -7.07
N ILE A 132 -3.93 4.33 -7.90
CA ILE A 132 -3.07 5.51 -8.00
C ILE A 132 -2.96 6.19 -6.64
N GLY A 133 -1.75 6.22 -6.10
CA GLY A 133 -1.44 6.82 -4.81
C GLY A 133 -0.31 7.83 -4.89
N ARG A 134 0.00 8.48 -3.77
CA ARG A 134 1.05 9.51 -3.70
C ARG A 134 2.42 9.04 -4.20
N ALA A 135 2.76 7.77 -4.04
CA ALA A 135 4.01 7.20 -4.55
C ALA A 135 4.11 7.32 -6.08
N HIS A 136 3.01 7.08 -6.81
CA HIS A 136 2.96 7.21 -8.27
C HIS A 136 3.10 8.66 -8.71
N PHE A 137 2.41 9.60 -8.04
CA PHE A 137 2.62 11.03 -8.27
C PHE A 137 4.07 11.44 -7.97
N ALA A 138 4.67 10.94 -6.89
CA ALA A 138 6.04 11.26 -6.56
C ALA A 138 7.02 10.80 -7.64
N ARG A 139 6.86 9.59 -8.19
CA ARG A 139 7.68 9.09 -9.30
C ARG A 139 7.56 9.98 -10.54
N TYR A 140 6.32 10.34 -10.91
CA TYR A 140 6.09 11.25 -12.02
C TYR A 140 6.75 12.62 -11.81
N LEU A 141 6.62 13.20 -10.62
CA LEU A 141 7.20 14.49 -10.31
C LEU A 141 8.73 14.47 -10.29
N VAL A 142 9.35 13.36 -9.89
CA VAL A 142 10.80 13.15 -10.03
C VAL A 142 11.20 13.11 -11.51
N GLU A 143 10.51 12.31 -12.33
CA GLU A 143 10.74 12.24 -13.78
C GLU A 143 10.66 13.63 -14.44
N ARG A 144 9.71 14.46 -13.98
CA ARG A 144 9.50 15.83 -14.49
C ARG A 144 10.49 16.85 -13.92
N GLY A 145 11.41 16.45 -13.05
CA GLY A 145 12.44 17.31 -12.51
C GLY A 145 12.01 18.26 -11.38
N TYR A 146 10.83 18.05 -10.77
CA TYR A 146 10.37 18.88 -9.64
C TYR A 146 11.20 18.68 -8.37
N ALA A 147 11.89 17.54 -8.22
CA ALA A 147 12.95 17.28 -7.26
C ALA A 147 13.80 16.07 -7.69
N GLY A 148 14.96 15.87 -7.08
CA GLY A 148 15.90 14.82 -7.44
C GLY A 148 15.53 13.42 -6.93
N ASP A 149 14.60 13.32 -5.97
CA ASP A 149 14.21 12.05 -5.35
C ASP A 149 12.77 12.09 -4.79
N VAL A 150 12.21 10.91 -4.60
CA VAL A 150 10.84 10.71 -4.09
C VAL A 150 10.63 11.34 -2.72
N LYS A 151 11.60 11.22 -1.81
CA LYS A 151 11.50 11.79 -0.44
C LYS A 151 11.38 13.32 -0.48
N SER A 152 12.13 13.96 -1.36
CA SER A 152 12.07 15.41 -1.58
C SER A 152 10.74 15.84 -2.20
N ILE A 153 10.16 15.04 -3.11
CA ILE A 153 8.81 15.29 -3.65
C ILE A 153 7.77 15.23 -2.53
N PHE A 154 7.78 14.20 -1.69
CA PHE A 154 6.85 14.11 -0.56
C PHE A 154 6.94 15.34 0.34
N ARG A 155 8.14 15.77 0.68
CA ARG A 155 8.38 16.94 1.53
C ARG A 155 7.86 18.25 0.91
N LYS A 156 8.02 18.41 -0.40
CA LYS A 156 7.66 19.66 -1.10
C LYS A 156 6.19 19.72 -1.52
N TYR A 157 5.60 18.59 -1.91
CA TYR A 157 4.33 18.56 -2.63
C TYR A 157 3.26 17.65 -2.04
N LEU A 158 3.58 16.55 -1.36
CA LEU A 158 2.61 15.48 -1.09
C LEU A 158 2.36 15.17 0.40
N ASN A 159 3.15 15.75 1.32
CA ASN A 159 2.90 15.63 2.75
C ASN A 159 1.82 16.61 3.22
N ARG A 160 1.32 16.39 4.44
CA ARG A 160 0.29 17.25 5.05
C ARG A 160 0.69 18.73 4.96
N GLY A 161 -0.26 19.58 4.54
CA GLY A 161 -0.03 21.01 4.34
C GLY A 161 0.74 21.37 3.05
N LYS A 162 0.91 20.44 2.12
CA LYS A 162 1.54 20.67 0.82
C LYS A 162 0.52 20.63 -0.31
N PRO A 163 0.82 21.22 -1.49
CA PRO A 163 -0.15 21.40 -2.57
C PRO A 163 -0.90 20.15 -3.03
N GLY A 164 -0.23 19.02 -3.12
CA GLY A 164 -0.84 17.76 -3.53
C GLY A 164 -1.27 16.87 -2.34
N TYR A 165 -1.46 17.44 -1.16
CA TYR A 165 -2.00 16.69 -0.02
C TYR A 165 -3.52 16.81 0.02
N VAL A 166 -4.19 15.73 -0.26
CA VAL A 166 -5.65 15.59 -0.09
C VAL A 166 -5.91 14.83 1.21
N GLU A 167 -6.62 15.49 2.14
CA GLU A 167 -7.10 14.82 3.35
C GLU A 167 -8.09 13.73 2.96
N HIS A 168 -7.92 12.56 3.54
CA HIS A 168 -8.72 11.41 3.19
C HIS A 168 -8.96 10.54 4.40
N SER A 169 -10.21 10.12 4.57
CA SER A 169 -10.59 9.15 5.59
C SER A 169 -10.68 7.77 4.95
N TRP A 170 -9.83 6.88 5.39
CA TRP A 170 -9.89 5.45 5.07
C TRP A 170 -10.93 4.76 5.96
N VAL A 171 -11.04 3.46 5.81
CA VAL A 171 -11.84 2.63 6.72
C VAL A 171 -11.28 2.67 8.14
N THR A 172 -12.07 2.23 9.10
CA THR A 172 -11.63 2.19 10.50
C THR A 172 -10.64 1.05 10.76
N LEU A 173 -9.86 1.19 11.84
CA LEU A 173 -8.98 0.11 12.31
C LEU A 173 -9.78 -1.17 12.58
N ALA A 174 -10.91 -1.05 13.27
CA ALA A 174 -11.76 -2.18 13.61
C ALA A 174 -12.29 -2.93 12.37
N ASP A 175 -12.70 -2.19 11.32
CA ASP A 175 -13.15 -2.81 10.06
C ASP A 175 -12.03 -3.62 9.42
N ALA A 176 -10.85 -3.03 9.25
CA ALA A 176 -9.71 -3.70 8.63
C ALA A 176 -9.29 -4.97 9.39
N VAL A 177 -9.18 -4.87 10.72
CA VAL A 177 -8.85 -6.02 11.59
C VAL A 177 -9.92 -7.10 11.49
N SER A 178 -11.20 -6.70 11.49
CA SER A 178 -12.33 -7.63 11.33
C SER A 178 -12.28 -8.38 10.00
N TRP A 179 -12.03 -7.67 8.88
CA TRP A 179 -11.92 -8.31 7.56
C TRP A 179 -10.77 -9.31 7.47
N ILE A 180 -9.61 -8.94 8.02
CA ILE A 180 -8.44 -9.83 8.07
C ILE A 180 -8.75 -11.07 8.89
N ARG A 181 -9.31 -10.93 10.10
CA ARG A 181 -9.63 -12.06 10.98
C ARG A 181 -10.72 -12.95 10.38
N ASN A 182 -11.76 -12.37 9.82
CA ASN A 182 -12.83 -13.12 9.14
C ASN A 182 -12.37 -13.84 7.88
N SER A 183 -11.23 -13.46 7.31
CA SER A 183 -10.56 -14.19 6.23
C SER A 183 -9.61 -15.30 6.72
N GLY A 184 -9.60 -15.60 8.03
CA GLY A 184 -8.68 -16.57 8.63
C GLY A 184 -7.24 -16.04 8.78
N GLY A 185 -7.01 -14.76 8.51
CA GLY A 185 -5.71 -14.11 8.56
C GLY A 185 -5.33 -13.60 9.96
N THR A 186 -4.09 -13.15 10.07
CA THR A 186 -3.52 -12.48 11.24
C THR A 186 -3.27 -11.02 10.89
N ALA A 187 -3.83 -10.09 11.68
CA ALA A 187 -3.57 -8.67 11.53
C ALA A 187 -2.24 -8.29 12.21
N VAL A 188 -1.46 -7.46 11.54
CA VAL A 188 -0.16 -6.98 12.02
C VAL A 188 -0.06 -5.48 11.74
N MET A 189 0.32 -4.68 12.73
CA MET A 189 0.56 -3.26 12.53
C MET A 189 1.83 -3.06 11.68
N ALA A 190 1.69 -2.44 10.52
CA ALA A 190 2.80 -2.16 9.63
C ALA A 190 3.68 -1.02 10.19
N HIS A 191 4.99 -1.16 10.09
CA HIS A 191 6.02 -0.13 10.35
C HIS A 191 5.66 0.89 11.47
N PRO A 192 5.34 0.46 12.70
CA PRO A 192 4.84 1.34 13.77
C PRO A 192 5.79 2.49 14.11
N GLY A 193 7.08 2.32 13.91
CA GLY A 193 8.09 3.38 14.13
C GLY A 193 8.03 4.55 13.13
N ARG A 194 7.19 4.48 12.09
CA ARG A 194 7.00 5.57 11.12
C ARG A 194 5.86 6.53 11.49
N TYR A 195 5.04 6.17 12.48
CA TYR A 195 3.90 7.00 12.87
C TYR A 195 4.32 8.09 13.85
N SER A 196 3.84 9.32 13.60
CA SER A 196 4.07 10.46 14.49
C SER A 196 3.00 10.49 15.59
N ILE A 197 2.99 9.48 16.45
CA ILE A 197 2.07 9.34 17.57
C ILE A 197 2.86 9.25 18.90
N SER A 198 2.26 9.79 19.97
CA SER A 198 2.85 9.72 21.30
C SER A 198 2.76 8.30 21.88
N THR A 199 3.54 8.04 22.93
CA THR A 199 3.47 6.76 23.66
C THR A 199 2.05 6.48 24.19
N VAL A 200 1.34 7.51 24.63
CA VAL A 200 -0.05 7.37 25.10
C VAL A 200 -0.97 6.95 23.95
N GLN A 201 -0.86 7.62 22.81
CA GLN A 201 -1.62 7.25 21.61
C GLN A 201 -1.26 5.85 21.11
N MET A 202 0.01 5.45 21.17
CA MET A 202 0.41 4.10 20.78
C MET A 202 -0.24 3.04 21.71
N ARG A 203 -0.31 3.30 23.02
CA ARG A 203 -1.01 2.40 23.96
C ARG A 203 -2.51 2.31 23.66
N GLN A 204 -3.16 3.42 23.34
CA GLN A 204 -4.56 3.44 22.93
C GLN A 204 -4.77 2.63 21.65
N LEU A 205 -3.94 2.88 20.62
CA LEU A 205 -3.98 2.15 19.37
C LEU A 205 -3.82 0.63 19.58
N LEU A 206 -2.89 0.21 20.43
CA LEU A 206 -2.66 -1.20 20.73
C LEU A 206 -3.81 -1.84 21.56
N ALA A 207 -4.56 -1.04 22.30
CA ALA A 207 -5.74 -1.52 23.01
C ALA A 207 -6.96 -1.71 22.10
N GLU A 208 -7.02 -0.95 21.00
CA GLU A 208 -8.08 -1.07 19.98
C GLU A 208 -7.74 -2.14 18.91
N PHE A 209 -6.47 -2.53 18.80
CA PHE A 209 -5.95 -3.50 17.82
C PHE A 209 -6.18 -4.95 18.25
#